data_23ba95526d78d4b820b87dc8c9912712
#
_entry.id   23ba95526d78d4b820b87dc8c9912712
#
_cell.length_a   1.000
_cell.length_b   1.000
_cell.length_c   1.000
_cell.angle_alpha   90.00
_cell.angle_beta   90.00
_cell.angle_gamma   90.00
#
_symmetry.space_group_name_H-M   'P 1'
#
loop_
_entity.id
_entity.type
_entity.pdbx_description
1 polymer ?
#
loop_
_entity_poly.entity_id
_entity_poly.type
_entity_poly.pdbx_seq_one_letter_code
_entity_poly.pdbx_strand_id
1 'polypeptide(L)'
;AEASRPSKFMIPKPNMQEQDANEWWENTKEIFHSLAEQAGEEITNKIRGISISSHTVSMLPIDADGNPVRNAMTYQDNRSSKELDTILQKIGEEEFIQIVGGQPSVSFLPSKILWFKNNEPDLFAQTQCFLQASSFINFKLTRKLTMDVDQASRTQCLDINTMKWSDKVGDVLGINLNEYLPQPVPVDDIIGF
;
A
#
# COMPACT_ATOMS: atom_id res chain seq x y z
N ALA A 1 5.44 5.34 27.25
CA ALA A 1 5.76 3.96 26.89
C ALA A 1 6.28 3.91 25.47
N GLU A 2 7.20 3.01 25.18
CA GLU A 2 7.76 2.77 23.85
C GLU A 2 7.99 1.27 23.68
N ALA A 3 7.68 0.76 22.49
CA ALA A 3 7.94 -0.62 22.12
C ALA A 3 8.28 -0.72 20.63
N SER A 4 9.17 -1.65 20.28
CA SER A 4 9.55 -1.92 18.89
C SER A 4 9.72 -3.42 18.65
N ARG A 5 9.57 -3.81 17.38
CA ARG A 5 9.85 -5.16 16.90
C ARG A 5 10.63 -5.08 15.60
N PRO A 6 11.60 -5.97 15.38
CA PRO A 6 12.30 -6.02 14.11
C PRO A 6 11.36 -6.48 13.00
N SER A 7 11.54 -5.95 11.79
CA SER A 7 10.88 -6.42 10.58
C SER A 7 11.94 -6.88 9.58
N LYS A 8 11.70 -8.03 8.96
CA LYS A 8 12.65 -8.66 8.05
C LYS A 8 12.39 -8.25 6.62
N PHE A 9 13.47 -7.99 5.90
CA PHE A 9 13.44 -7.88 4.44
C PHE A 9 13.83 -9.22 3.81
N MET A 10 13.13 -9.59 2.77
CA MET A 10 13.46 -10.71 1.90
C MET A 10 13.97 -10.18 0.57
N ILE A 11 15.07 -10.77 0.08
CA ILE A 11 15.68 -10.43 -1.22
C ILE A 11 15.68 -11.71 -2.07
N PRO A 12 14.53 -12.06 -2.70
CA PRO A 12 14.42 -13.31 -3.46
C PRO A 12 15.40 -13.39 -4.63
N LYS A 13 15.68 -12.25 -5.28
CA LYS A 13 16.66 -12.09 -6.38
C LYS A 13 17.22 -10.66 -6.34
N PRO A 14 18.32 -10.38 -7.07
CA PRO A 14 18.79 -9.01 -7.25
C PRO A 14 17.66 -8.07 -7.71
N ASN A 15 17.63 -6.86 -7.18
CA ASN A 15 16.60 -5.83 -7.43
C ASN A 15 15.19 -6.15 -6.91
N MET A 16 15.01 -7.23 -6.14
CA MET A 16 13.76 -7.56 -5.47
C MET A 16 13.88 -7.31 -3.97
N GLN A 17 12.88 -6.68 -3.40
CA GLN A 17 12.78 -6.52 -1.95
C GLN A 17 11.34 -6.66 -1.49
N GLU A 18 11.10 -7.62 -0.61
CA GLU A 18 9.77 -7.99 -0.12
C GLU A 18 9.72 -7.99 1.40
N GLN A 19 8.50 -7.86 1.94
CA GLN A 19 8.20 -8.08 3.35
C GLN A 19 6.92 -8.91 3.49
N ASP A 20 6.85 -9.73 4.54
CA ASP A 20 5.64 -10.43 4.92
C ASP A 20 4.70 -9.48 5.68
N ALA A 21 3.53 -9.19 5.11
CA ALA A 21 2.55 -8.33 5.76
C ALA A 21 1.90 -8.99 6.99
N ASN A 22 1.90 -10.30 7.09
CA ASN A 22 1.45 -10.97 8.32
C ASN A 22 2.42 -10.68 9.49
N GLU A 23 3.73 -10.61 9.23
CA GLU A 23 4.70 -10.17 10.24
C GLU A 23 4.41 -8.72 10.71
N TRP A 24 4.00 -7.82 9.81
CA TRP A 24 3.60 -6.47 10.21
C TRP A 24 2.45 -6.49 11.22
N TRP A 25 1.44 -7.33 10.97
CA TRP A 25 0.30 -7.44 11.87
C TRP A 25 0.65 -8.09 13.20
N GLU A 26 1.43 -9.18 13.20
CA GLU A 26 1.88 -9.83 14.43
C GLU A 26 2.73 -8.88 15.29
N ASN A 27 3.71 -8.19 14.68
CA ASN A 27 4.52 -7.17 15.35
C ASN A 27 3.66 -6.04 15.93
N THR A 28 2.62 -5.60 15.20
CA THR A 28 1.69 -4.57 15.68
C THR A 28 0.96 -5.01 16.94
N LYS A 29 0.45 -6.24 16.97
CA LYS A 29 -0.21 -6.80 18.16
C LYS A 29 0.73 -6.88 19.36
N GLU A 30 1.94 -7.39 19.16
CA GLU A 30 2.95 -7.48 20.22
C GLU A 30 3.37 -6.11 20.74
N ILE A 31 3.49 -5.11 19.86
CA ILE A 31 3.78 -3.71 20.25
C ILE A 31 2.64 -3.17 21.11
N PHE A 32 1.38 -3.38 20.72
CA PHE A 32 0.22 -2.92 21.49
C PHE A 32 0.16 -3.57 22.87
N HIS A 33 0.39 -4.87 22.98
CA HIS A 33 0.47 -5.57 24.27
C HIS A 33 1.58 -4.99 25.15
N SER A 34 2.78 -4.84 24.62
CA SER A 34 3.92 -4.29 25.36
C SER A 34 3.67 -2.85 25.82
N LEU A 35 3.04 -2.02 24.99
CA LEU A 35 2.68 -0.65 25.37
C LEU A 35 1.62 -0.61 26.47
N ALA A 36 0.62 -1.49 26.40
CA ALA A 36 -0.42 -1.57 27.43
C ALA A 36 0.14 -2.02 28.79
N GLU A 37 1.02 -3.02 28.79
CA GLU A 37 1.71 -3.49 30.00
C GLU A 37 2.56 -2.37 30.64
N GLN A 38 3.33 -1.63 29.82
CA GLN A 38 4.17 -0.52 30.30
C GLN A 38 3.34 0.66 30.83
N ALA A 39 2.21 0.96 30.17
CA ALA A 39 1.35 2.10 30.55
C ALA A 39 0.50 1.81 31.79
N GLY A 40 0.14 0.56 32.03
CA GLY A 40 -0.77 0.13 33.06
C GLY A 40 -2.24 0.37 32.70
N GLU A 41 -3.12 -0.30 33.43
CA GLU A 41 -4.57 -0.33 33.13
C GLU A 41 -5.21 1.07 33.16
N GLU A 42 -4.83 1.92 34.12
CA GLU A 42 -5.39 3.26 34.26
C GLU A 42 -5.13 4.13 33.01
N ILE A 43 -3.95 4.07 32.41
CA ILE A 43 -3.60 4.84 31.22
C ILE A 43 -4.22 4.19 29.98
N THR A 44 -4.14 2.87 29.88
CA THR A 44 -4.68 2.10 28.73
C THR A 44 -6.18 2.37 28.57
N ASN A 45 -6.95 2.43 29.67
CA ASN A 45 -8.38 2.74 29.65
C ASN A 45 -8.70 4.19 29.25
N LYS A 46 -7.71 5.08 29.23
CA LYS A 46 -7.86 6.47 28.78
C LYS A 46 -7.49 6.70 27.32
N ILE A 47 -6.97 5.70 26.61
CA ILE A 47 -6.68 5.81 25.17
C ILE A 47 -7.98 6.05 24.41
N ARG A 48 -8.01 7.05 23.53
CA ARG A 48 -9.18 7.47 22.77
C ARG A 48 -9.00 7.34 21.25
N GLY A 49 -7.78 7.13 20.80
CA GLY A 49 -7.51 7.01 19.39
C GLY A 49 -6.17 6.36 19.12
N ILE A 50 -6.07 5.75 17.94
CA ILE A 50 -4.86 5.16 17.38
C ILE A 50 -4.69 5.75 15.99
N SER A 51 -3.48 6.15 15.66
CA SER A 51 -3.10 6.59 14.32
C SER A 51 -1.90 5.79 13.84
N ILE A 52 -1.92 5.39 12.57
CA ILE A 52 -0.88 4.58 11.97
C ILE A 52 -0.08 5.43 10.98
N SER A 53 1.23 5.50 11.17
CA SER A 53 2.19 6.02 10.21
C SER A 53 3.08 4.88 9.72
N SER A 54 3.33 4.80 8.43
CA SER A 54 4.14 3.74 7.83
C SER A 54 5.04 4.27 6.73
N HIS A 55 5.95 3.42 6.26
CA HIS A 55 6.61 3.69 4.98
C HIS A 55 5.58 3.72 3.85
N THR A 56 5.80 4.57 2.87
CA THR A 56 4.95 4.68 1.68
C THR A 56 5.41 3.73 0.58
N VAL A 57 4.51 3.50 -0.38
CA VAL A 57 4.75 2.81 -1.66
C VAL A 57 5.15 1.35 -1.55
N SER A 58 4.63 0.63 -0.56
CA SER A 58 4.54 -0.82 -0.64
C SER A 58 3.33 -1.24 -1.48
N MET A 59 3.48 -2.26 -2.32
CA MET A 59 2.37 -2.90 -3.02
C MET A 59 2.06 -4.23 -2.36
N LEU A 60 0.94 -4.30 -1.66
CA LEU A 60 0.43 -5.50 -1.01
C LEU A 60 -0.90 -5.91 -1.65
N PRO A 61 -0.94 -6.96 -2.49
CA PRO A 61 -2.21 -7.52 -2.95
C PRO A 61 -2.84 -8.38 -1.85
N ILE A 62 -4.12 -8.18 -1.60
CA ILE A 62 -4.93 -9.00 -0.70
C ILE A 62 -6.08 -9.66 -1.44
N ASP A 63 -6.53 -10.81 -0.96
CA ASP A 63 -7.71 -11.52 -1.44
C ASP A 63 -9.02 -10.96 -0.85
N ALA A 64 -10.14 -11.57 -1.19
CA ALA A 64 -11.48 -11.17 -0.72
C ALA A 64 -11.66 -11.34 0.81
N ASP A 65 -10.89 -12.22 1.44
CA ASP A 65 -10.89 -12.43 2.88
C ASP A 65 -9.95 -11.47 3.62
N GLY A 66 -9.17 -10.71 2.87
CA GLY A 66 -8.17 -9.75 3.39
C GLY A 66 -6.85 -10.38 3.77
N ASN A 67 -6.53 -11.55 3.21
CA ASN A 67 -5.23 -12.18 3.38
C ASN A 67 -4.26 -11.73 2.30
N PRO A 68 -2.98 -11.55 2.61
CA PRO A 68 -1.96 -11.30 1.60
C PRO A 68 -1.92 -12.43 0.56
N VAL A 69 -2.06 -12.09 -0.72
CA VAL A 69 -1.92 -13.02 -1.86
C VAL A 69 -0.46 -13.39 -2.06
N ARG A 70 0.42 -12.44 -1.75
CA ARG A 70 1.87 -12.60 -1.76
C ARG A 70 2.52 -11.63 -0.78
N ASN A 71 3.83 -11.75 -0.58
CA ASN A 71 4.61 -10.75 0.14
C ASN A 71 4.49 -9.37 -0.52
N ALA A 72 4.49 -8.32 0.30
CA ALA A 72 4.49 -6.96 -0.17
C ALA A 72 5.79 -6.61 -0.90
N MET A 73 5.69 -6.02 -2.09
CA MET A 73 6.84 -5.37 -2.73
C MET A 73 7.07 -4.01 -2.08
N THR A 74 8.27 -3.79 -1.52
CA THR A 74 8.59 -2.53 -0.84
C THR A 74 9.00 -1.42 -1.81
N TYR A 75 9.20 -0.20 -1.29
CA TYR A 75 9.67 0.93 -2.11
C TYR A 75 11.07 0.73 -2.71
N GLN A 76 11.87 -0.17 -2.17
CA GLN A 76 13.21 -0.50 -2.68
C GLN A 76 13.20 -1.62 -3.73
N ASP A 77 12.02 -2.19 -4.02
CA ASP A 77 11.88 -3.20 -5.07
C ASP A 77 11.90 -2.53 -6.45
N ASN A 78 12.88 -2.90 -7.26
CA ASN A 78 13.12 -2.32 -8.57
C ASN A 78 12.89 -3.31 -9.73
N ARG A 79 12.19 -4.44 -9.47
CA ARG A 79 11.97 -5.47 -10.50
C ARG A 79 11.14 -5.01 -11.69
N SER A 80 10.32 -3.97 -11.54
CA SER A 80 9.33 -3.50 -12.51
C SER A 80 9.80 -2.35 -13.41
N SER A 81 11.13 -2.24 -13.64
CA SER A 81 11.68 -1.13 -14.44
C SER A 81 11.18 -1.12 -15.89
N LYS A 82 11.02 -2.30 -16.52
CA LYS A 82 10.51 -2.42 -17.90
C LYS A 82 9.05 -2.00 -18.01
N GLU A 83 8.27 -2.27 -16.98
CA GLU A 83 6.87 -1.89 -16.89
C GLU A 83 6.73 -0.37 -16.75
N LEU A 84 7.62 0.28 -16.01
CA LEU A 84 7.67 1.74 -15.95
C LEU A 84 7.93 2.34 -17.34
N ASP A 85 8.94 1.84 -18.07
CA ASP A 85 9.22 2.27 -19.44
C ASP A 85 7.99 2.11 -20.35
N THR A 86 7.27 1.00 -20.21
CA THR A 86 6.05 0.72 -20.97
C THR A 86 4.94 1.74 -20.65
N ILE A 87 4.76 2.10 -19.38
CA ILE A 87 3.76 3.09 -18.94
C ILE A 87 4.11 4.47 -19.54
N LEU A 88 5.37 4.88 -19.42
CA LEU A 88 5.81 6.19 -19.93
C LEU A 88 5.77 6.27 -21.46
N GLN A 89 6.04 5.18 -22.18
CA GLN A 89 5.87 5.14 -23.64
C GLN A 89 4.41 5.30 -24.06
N LYS A 90 3.45 4.82 -23.27
CA LYS A 90 2.01 4.88 -23.60
C LYS A 90 1.34 6.20 -23.20
N ILE A 91 1.70 6.76 -22.05
CA ILE A 91 1.10 8.01 -21.54
C ILE A 91 1.89 9.22 -22.03
N GLY A 92 3.22 9.13 -22.08
CA GLY A 92 4.14 10.26 -22.16
C GLY A 92 4.56 10.74 -20.77
N GLU A 93 5.86 10.98 -20.58
CA GLU A 93 6.39 11.33 -19.26
C GLU A 93 5.81 12.65 -18.73
N GLU A 94 5.74 13.69 -19.58
CA GLU A 94 5.19 14.99 -19.18
C GLU A 94 3.72 14.88 -18.75
N GLU A 95 2.91 14.16 -19.50
CA GLU A 95 1.51 13.97 -19.18
C GLU A 95 1.34 13.11 -17.91
N PHE A 96 2.15 12.07 -17.73
CA PHE A 96 2.15 11.28 -16.51
C PHE A 96 2.44 12.18 -15.29
N ILE A 97 3.46 13.03 -15.35
CA ILE A 97 3.80 13.99 -14.29
C ILE A 97 2.64 14.94 -14.00
N GLN A 98 1.94 15.45 -15.03
CA GLN A 98 0.77 16.31 -14.84
C GLN A 98 -0.38 15.61 -14.13
N ILE A 99 -0.57 14.31 -14.39
CA ILE A 99 -1.61 13.51 -13.75
C ILE A 99 -1.25 13.25 -12.28
N VAL A 100 -0.04 12.74 -12.01
CA VAL A 100 0.31 12.20 -10.69
C VAL A 100 1.03 13.19 -9.77
N GLY A 101 1.44 14.34 -10.29
CA GLY A 101 2.10 15.41 -9.53
C GLY A 101 3.53 15.12 -9.09
N GLY A 102 4.19 14.12 -9.67
CA GLY A 102 5.55 13.74 -9.27
C GLY A 102 6.32 13.03 -10.35
N GLN A 103 7.65 12.97 -10.18
CA GLN A 103 8.52 12.26 -11.11
C GLN A 103 8.21 10.76 -11.11
N PRO A 104 8.13 10.12 -12.29
CA PRO A 104 7.91 8.69 -12.39
C PRO A 104 9.08 7.92 -11.75
N SER A 105 8.76 6.85 -11.03
CA SER A 105 9.77 5.98 -10.44
C SER A 105 9.25 4.55 -10.33
N VAL A 106 10.14 3.60 -10.48
CA VAL A 106 9.89 2.16 -10.28
C VAL A 106 9.43 1.82 -8.86
N SER A 107 9.69 2.69 -7.90
CA SER A 107 9.25 2.52 -6.51
C SER A 107 7.74 2.54 -6.35
N PHE A 108 6.98 3.20 -7.25
CA PHE A 108 5.55 3.42 -7.13
C PHE A 108 4.68 2.28 -7.69
N LEU A 109 3.39 2.34 -7.38
CA LEU A 109 2.46 1.24 -7.65
C LEU A 109 2.26 0.88 -9.13
N PRO A 110 2.14 1.82 -10.08
CA PRO A 110 1.75 1.47 -11.45
C PRO A 110 2.64 0.40 -12.08
N SER A 111 3.96 0.57 -12.03
CA SER A 111 4.88 -0.39 -12.60
C SER A 111 4.85 -1.74 -11.87
N LYS A 112 4.71 -1.75 -10.55
CA LYS A 112 4.62 -2.97 -9.74
C LYS A 112 3.33 -3.75 -10.02
N ILE A 113 2.20 -3.06 -10.15
CA ILE A 113 0.91 -3.69 -10.52
C ILE A 113 1.01 -4.31 -11.91
N LEU A 114 1.57 -3.59 -12.89
CA LEU A 114 1.73 -4.10 -14.24
C LEU A 114 2.67 -5.31 -14.27
N TRP A 115 3.79 -5.25 -13.53
CA TRP A 115 4.71 -6.38 -13.39
C TRP A 115 4.00 -7.60 -12.77
N PHE A 116 3.26 -7.40 -11.69
CA PHE A 116 2.55 -8.46 -10.98
C PHE A 116 1.52 -9.13 -11.89
N LYS A 117 0.73 -8.33 -12.61
CA LYS A 117 -0.24 -8.83 -13.60
C LYS A 117 0.42 -9.67 -14.70
N ASN A 118 1.58 -9.24 -15.20
CA ASN A 118 2.26 -9.90 -16.32
C ASN A 118 3.05 -11.14 -15.91
N ASN A 119 3.60 -11.17 -14.69
CA ASN A 119 4.54 -12.21 -14.27
C ASN A 119 3.93 -13.23 -13.29
N GLU A 120 2.86 -12.85 -12.59
CA GLU A 120 2.18 -13.71 -11.61
C GLU A 120 0.64 -13.67 -11.84
N PRO A 121 0.14 -13.98 -13.05
CA PRO A 121 -1.27 -13.78 -13.40
C PRO A 121 -2.23 -14.60 -12.54
N ASP A 122 -1.86 -15.79 -12.08
CA ASP A 122 -2.70 -16.64 -11.23
C ASP A 122 -2.90 -16.03 -9.83
N LEU A 123 -1.87 -15.37 -9.30
CA LEU A 123 -1.96 -14.62 -8.04
C LEU A 123 -2.70 -13.28 -8.25
N PHE A 124 -2.45 -12.62 -9.39
CA PHE A 124 -3.18 -11.41 -9.74
C PHE A 124 -4.70 -11.66 -9.81
N ALA A 125 -5.12 -12.78 -10.37
CA ALA A 125 -6.54 -13.16 -10.47
C ALA A 125 -7.21 -13.40 -9.11
N GLN A 126 -6.45 -13.68 -8.05
CA GLN A 126 -6.95 -13.82 -6.68
C GLN A 126 -7.01 -12.47 -5.92
N THR A 127 -6.45 -11.41 -6.51
CA THR A 127 -6.34 -10.12 -5.85
C THR A 127 -7.66 -9.37 -5.87
N GLN A 128 -8.17 -9.02 -4.70
CA GLN A 128 -9.32 -8.15 -4.52
C GLN A 128 -8.91 -6.68 -4.43
N CYS A 129 -7.78 -6.38 -3.77
CA CYS A 129 -7.38 -5.00 -3.51
C CYS A 129 -5.87 -4.89 -3.31
N PHE A 130 -5.29 -3.74 -3.70
CA PHE A 130 -3.91 -3.38 -3.38
C PHE A 130 -3.89 -2.41 -2.21
N LEU A 131 -3.14 -2.75 -1.18
CA LEU A 131 -2.96 -1.93 0.02
C LEU A 131 -1.51 -1.47 0.17
N GLN A 132 -1.33 -0.41 0.94
CA GLN A 132 -0.05 -0.02 1.52
C GLN A 132 0.03 -0.50 2.98
N ALA A 133 1.19 -0.38 3.61
CA ALA A 133 1.40 -0.92 4.96
C ALA A 133 0.42 -0.31 5.99
N SER A 134 0.24 1.02 6.02
CA SER A 134 -0.75 1.66 6.93
C SER A 134 -2.18 1.22 6.62
N SER A 135 -2.57 1.17 5.34
CA SER A 135 -3.90 0.72 4.92
C SER A 135 -4.17 -0.73 5.34
N PHE A 136 -3.16 -1.60 5.28
CA PHE A 136 -3.30 -2.98 5.74
C PHE A 136 -3.49 -3.07 7.26
N ILE A 137 -2.71 -2.34 8.05
CA ILE A 137 -2.90 -2.31 9.52
C ILE A 137 -4.26 -1.72 9.87
N ASN A 138 -4.67 -0.62 9.21
CA ASN A 138 -6.00 -0.05 9.38
C ASN A 138 -7.11 -1.05 9.06
N PHE A 139 -6.98 -1.79 7.96
CA PHE A 139 -7.92 -2.87 7.60
C PHE A 139 -7.95 -3.99 8.66
N LYS A 140 -6.80 -4.42 9.17
CA LYS A 140 -6.75 -5.45 10.23
C LYS A 140 -7.43 -4.98 11.51
N LEU A 141 -7.37 -3.68 11.84
CA LEU A 141 -8.02 -3.09 13.01
C LEU A 141 -9.52 -2.86 12.81
N THR A 142 -9.96 -2.42 11.63
CA THR A 142 -11.30 -1.89 11.39
C THR A 142 -12.16 -2.69 10.42
N ARG A 143 -11.56 -3.57 9.64
CA ARG A 143 -12.16 -4.28 8.51
C ARG A 143 -12.64 -3.37 7.38
N LYS A 144 -12.22 -2.10 7.36
CA LYS A 144 -12.54 -1.16 6.29
C LYS A 144 -11.34 -1.00 5.34
N LEU A 145 -11.62 -1.13 4.05
CA LEU A 145 -10.64 -0.84 2.99
C LEU A 145 -10.60 0.67 2.77
N THR A 146 -9.60 1.33 3.33
CA THR A 146 -9.39 2.77 3.22
C THR A 146 -7.93 3.09 2.92
N MET A 147 -7.70 4.20 2.26
CA MET A 147 -6.39 4.81 2.03
C MET A 147 -6.57 6.32 2.17
N ASP A 148 -5.77 6.97 3.02
CA ASP A 148 -5.83 8.42 3.10
C ASP A 148 -5.29 9.09 1.83
N VAL A 149 -5.70 10.33 1.58
CA VAL A 149 -5.36 11.05 0.35
C VAL A 149 -3.86 11.30 0.18
N ASP A 150 -3.08 11.40 1.27
CA ASP A 150 -1.63 11.53 1.20
C ASP A 150 -1.01 10.23 0.67
N GLN A 151 -1.38 9.10 1.24
CA GLN A 151 -0.95 7.78 0.76
C GLN A 151 -1.44 7.52 -0.67
N ALA A 152 -2.68 7.89 -1.00
CA ALA A 152 -3.24 7.73 -2.33
C ALA A 152 -2.46 8.52 -3.39
N SER A 153 -2.12 9.78 -3.11
CA SER A 153 -1.32 10.61 -4.01
C SER A 153 0.07 10.01 -4.26
N ARG A 154 0.69 9.45 -3.23
CA ARG A 154 1.99 8.80 -3.32
C ARG A 154 1.98 7.46 -4.07
N THR A 155 0.81 6.91 -4.39
CA THR A 155 0.75 5.69 -5.23
C THR A 155 1.18 5.93 -6.66
N GLN A 156 1.08 7.16 -7.18
CA GLN A 156 1.11 7.52 -8.60
C GLN A 156 -0.01 6.86 -9.44
N CYS A 157 -1.10 6.49 -8.79
CA CYS A 157 -2.34 6.06 -9.42
C CYS A 157 -3.45 7.12 -9.33
N LEU A 158 -3.30 8.11 -8.45
CA LEU A 158 -4.26 9.20 -8.25
C LEU A 158 -3.99 10.34 -9.25
N ASP A 159 -5.03 10.84 -9.88
CA ASP A 159 -4.99 12.11 -10.58
C ASP A 159 -5.15 13.25 -9.56
N ILE A 160 -4.08 14.01 -9.34
CA ILE A 160 -4.04 15.09 -8.36
C ILE A 160 -4.94 16.29 -8.73
N ASN A 161 -5.36 16.39 -9.99
CA ASN A 161 -6.21 17.48 -10.45
C ASN A 161 -7.68 17.22 -10.12
N THR A 162 -8.08 15.95 -10.10
CA THR A 162 -9.45 15.50 -9.82
C THR A 162 -9.62 14.85 -8.45
N MET A 163 -8.51 14.49 -7.81
CA MET A 163 -8.46 13.70 -6.55
C MET A 163 -9.19 12.35 -6.66
N LYS A 164 -9.14 11.75 -7.84
CA LYS A 164 -9.71 10.41 -8.14
C LYS A 164 -8.63 9.50 -8.71
N TRP A 165 -8.88 8.20 -8.65
CA TRP A 165 -8.02 7.26 -9.36
C TRP A 165 -8.01 7.58 -10.86
N SER A 166 -6.83 7.61 -11.45
CA SER A 166 -6.64 8.00 -12.86
C SER A 166 -7.10 6.90 -13.80
N ASP A 167 -8.15 7.16 -14.58
CA ASP A 167 -8.58 6.24 -15.64
C ASP A 167 -7.46 6.00 -16.64
N LYS A 168 -6.68 7.04 -16.97
CA LYS A 168 -5.59 6.93 -17.93
C LYS A 168 -4.47 5.99 -17.47
N VAL A 169 -4.11 6.04 -16.19
CA VAL A 169 -3.16 5.08 -15.61
C VAL A 169 -3.79 3.69 -15.60
N GLY A 170 -5.06 3.56 -15.19
CA GLY A 170 -5.81 2.32 -15.19
C GLY A 170 -5.86 1.65 -16.56
N ASP A 171 -6.14 2.42 -17.62
CA ASP A 171 -6.19 1.94 -19.00
C ASP A 171 -4.85 1.32 -19.44
N VAL A 172 -3.73 1.95 -19.08
CA VAL A 172 -2.40 1.41 -19.42
C VAL A 172 -2.09 0.13 -18.64
N LEU A 173 -2.54 0.03 -17.39
CA LEU A 173 -2.45 -1.18 -16.59
C LEU A 173 -3.45 -2.25 -17.05
N GLY A 174 -4.47 -1.87 -17.82
CA GLY A 174 -5.57 -2.73 -18.25
C GLY A 174 -6.43 -3.21 -17.08
N ILE A 175 -6.70 -2.31 -16.12
CA ILE A 175 -7.57 -2.54 -14.96
C ILE A 175 -8.35 -1.28 -14.61
N ASN A 176 -9.49 -1.44 -13.97
CA ASN A 176 -10.20 -0.34 -13.35
C ASN A 176 -9.63 -0.10 -11.93
N LEU A 177 -8.88 0.98 -11.73
CA LEU A 177 -8.26 1.29 -10.44
C LEU A 177 -9.28 1.43 -9.29
N ASN A 178 -10.52 1.85 -9.58
CA ASN A 178 -11.58 1.95 -8.57
C ASN A 178 -12.02 0.59 -8.01
N GLU A 179 -11.75 -0.50 -8.72
CA GLU A 179 -12.05 -1.87 -8.26
C GLU A 179 -10.91 -2.45 -7.42
N TYR A 180 -9.67 -2.00 -7.68
CA TYR A 180 -8.46 -2.57 -7.08
C TYR A 180 -7.81 -1.70 -6.00
N LEU A 181 -8.22 -0.44 -5.86
CA LEU A 181 -7.68 0.47 -4.84
C LEU A 181 -8.80 0.98 -3.93
N PRO A 182 -8.55 1.12 -2.61
CA PRO A 182 -9.53 1.70 -1.70
C PRO A 182 -9.89 3.12 -2.12
N GLN A 183 -11.12 3.56 -1.83
CA GLN A 183 -11.47 4.97 -2.05
C GLN A 183 -10.61 5.86 -1.14
N PRO A 184 -10.04 6.95 -1.68
CA PRO A 184 -9.29 7.90 -0.88
C PRO A 184 -10.21 8.58 0.15
N VAL A 185 -9.70 8.71 1.38
CA VAL A 185 -10.40 9.40 2.48
C VAL A 185 -9.54 10.55 3.01
N PRO A 186 -10.12 11.59 3.62
CA PRO A 186 -9.35 12.61 4.34
C PRO A 186 -8.42 12.01 5.38
N VAL A 187 -7.26 12.66 5.62
CA VAL A 187 -6.24 12.15 6.57
C VAL A 187 -6.69 12.17 8.03
N ASP A 188 -7.69 12.97 8.35
CA ASP A 188 -8.26 13.16 9.68
C ASP A 188 -9.60 12.40 9.88
N ASP A 189 -10.02 11.59 8.91
CA ASP A 189 -11.22 10.77 9.03
C ASP A 189 -11.05 9.67 10.09
N ILE A 190 -12.12 9.49 10.89
CA ILE A 190 -12.22 8.36 11.81
C ILE A 190 -12.73 7.15 11.05
N ILE A 191 -11.84 6.22 10.75
CA ILE A 191 -12.14 5.04 9.94
C ILE A 191 -12.74 3.86 10.71
N GLY A 192 -12.77 3.90 12.06
CA GLY A 192 -13.34 2.82 12.89
C GLY A 192 -13.36 3.17 14.38
N PHE A 193 -14.04 2.31 15.14
CA PHE A 193 -14.17 2.37 16.60
C PHE A 193 -13.89 0.99 17.20
#